data_889708a33a1bc1e37bc16693d04ebeca
#
_entry.id   889708a33a1bc1e37bc16693d04ebeca
#
_cell.length_a   1.000
_cell.length_b   1.000
_cell.length_c   1.000
_cell.angle_alpha   90.00
_cell.angle_beta   90.00
_cell.angle_gamma   90.00
#
_symmetry.space_group_name_H-M   'P 1'
#
loop_
_entity.id
_entity.type
_entity.pdbx_description
1 polymer ?
#
loop_
_entity_poly.entity_id
_entity_poly.type
_entity_poly.pdbx_seq_one_letter_code
_entity_poly.pdbx_strand_id
1 'polypeptide(L)'
;RTNGFAVFDRWNNATYTNTTFTGLEGVEGLDDIEVKTCYMALNNPHANDVTYDHCTFRNMRSWGMLVAGEELTVTDCTFDGTNQSRAISVAYGTIDKCTITGNTFDLSGSGSGIMFSGAVTETSTITVADNTFKNCSQEGGYCVNNTGAVEGEQVAPISVTGSTFIDCANKYLNQVNVEEAAASDTAYVVSGNTETYYETLAEAISSAPVGSAVYLLKD
;
A
#
# COMPACT_ATOMS: atom_id res chain seq x y z
N ARG A 1 9.41 17.66 -19.15
CA ARG A 1 9.42 16.98 -17.84
C ARG A 1 10.75 16.27 -17.67
N THR A 2 11.42 16.50 -16.57
CA THR A 2 12.68 15.84 -16.22
C THR A 2 12.38 14.74 -15.22
N ASN A 3 12.75 13.50 -15.54
CA ASN A 3 12.59 12.38 -14.61
C ASN A 3 13.83 12.28 -13.71
N GLY A 4 13.62 12.20 -12.40
CA GLY A 4 14.63 11.94 -11.40
C GLY A 4 14.36 10.64 -10.65
N PHE A 5 15.36 10.15 -9.95
CA PHE A 5 15.26 8.99 -9.08
C PHE A 5 15.82 9.35 -7.70
N ALA A 6 15.08 9.05 -6.66
CA ALA A 6 15.63 9.06 -5.31
C ALA A 6 16.67 7.94 -5.17
N VAL A 7 16.33 6.77 -5.69
CA VAL A 7 17.25 5.64 -5.85
C VAL A 7 16.92 4.95 -7.18
N PHE A 8 17.96 4.58 -7.93
CA PHE A 8 17.85 3.70 -9.07
C PHE A 8 18.76 2.50 -8.82
N ASP A 9 18.17 1.43 -8.32
CA ASP A 9 18.89 0.24 -7.91
C ASP A 9 18.78 -0.85 -8.99
N ARG A 10 19.91 -1.49 -9.26
CA ARG A 10 20.02 -2.64 -10.18
C ARG A 10 20.74 -3.82 -9.54
N TRP A 11 20.96 -3.76 -8.24
CA TRP A 11 21.60 -4.82 -7.50
C TRP A 11 20.61 -5.89 -7.10
N ASN A 12 21.10 -7.10 -6.98
CA ASN A 12 20.33 -8.20 -6.44
C ASN A 12 20.41 -8.19 -4.91
N ASN A 13 19.36 -8.65 -4.24
CA ASN A 13 19.30 -8.76 -2.77
C ASN A 13 19.50 -7.40 -2.07
N ALA A 14 18.87 -6.36 -2.58
CA ALA A 14 18.92 -5.03 -1.94
C ALA A 14 17.94 -4.96 -0.77
N THR A 15 18.42 -4.49 0.38
CA THR A 15 17.57 -4.27 1.56
C THR A 15 17.69 -2.83 2.03
N TYR A 16 16.55 -2.17 2.18
CA TYR A 16 16.43 -0.83 2.75
C TYR A 16 15.61 -0.92 4.04
N THR A 17 16.19 -0.43 5.12
CA THR A 17 15.53 -0.41 6.44
C THR A 17 15.53 1.00 7.01
N ASN A 18 14.41 1.40 7.63
CA ASN A 18 14.30 2.69 8.33
C ASN A 18 14.73 3.90 7.47
N THR A 19 14.51 3.82 6.15
CA THR A 19 14.99 4.80 5.19
C THR A 19 13.85 5.68 4.69
N THR A 20 14.09 6.98 4.59
CA THR A 20 13.15 7.92 3.99
C THR A 20 13.58 8.26 2.57
N PHE A 21 12.71 7.98 1.61
CA PHE A 21 12.83 8.39 0.21
C PHE A 21 11.94 9.61 0.01
N THR A 22 12.55 10.73 -0.35
CA THR A 22 11.84 12.02 -0.49
C THR A 22 11.94 12.51 -1.92
N GLY A 23 10.79 12.77 -2.54
CA GLY A 23 10.70 13.48 -3.81
C GLY A 23 10.86 15.00 -3.65
N LEU A 24 10.60 15.72 -4.73
CA LEU A 24 10.76 17.16 -4.83
C LEU A 24 9.41 17.91 -4.92
N GLU A 25 8.30 17.22 -4.71
CA GLU A 25 7.00 17.85 -4.73
C GLU A 25 6.87 18.88 -3.61
N GLY A 26 6.36 20.08 -3.96
CA GLY A 26 6.28 21.21 -3.02
C GLY A 26 7.59 21.98 -2.81
N VAL A 27 8.68 21.60 -3.50
CA VAL A 27 9.92 22.37 -3.50
C VAL A 27 9.88 23.41 -4.62
N GLU A 28 9.92 24.70 -4.25
CA GLU A 28 9.81 25.81 -5.19
C GLU A 28 10.82 25.68 -6.35
N GLY A 29 10.29 25.69 -7.58
CA GLY A 29 11.08 25.57 -8.81
C GLY A 29 11.55 24.15 -9.16
N LEU A 30 11.23 23.15 -8.35
CA LEU A 30 11.59 21.74 -8.59
C LEU A 30 10.37 20.81 -8.65
N ASP A 31 9.19 21.31 -8.41
CA ASP A 31 7.92 20.58 -8.39
C ASP A 31 7.53 19.98 -9.76
N ASP A 32 8.15 20.42 -10.86
CA ASP A 32 8.00 19.80 -12.18
C ASP A 32 8.85 18.54 -12.40
N ILE A 33 9.74 18.21 -11.47
CA ILE A 33 10.60 17.04 -11.56
C ILE A 33 9.87 15.82 -11.00
N GLU A 34 9.65 14.82 -11.84
CA GLU A 34 9.13 13.52 -11.39
C GLU A 34 10.25 12.74 -10.69
N VAL A 35 10.10 12.50 -9.40
CA VAL A 35 11.01 11.67 -8.61
C VAL A 35 10.34 10.38 -8.23
N LYS A 36 11.05 9.28 -8.34
CA LYS A 36 10.59 7.94 -7.98
C LYS A 36 11.72 7.08 -7.44
N THR A 37 11.40 6.10 -6.65
CA THR A 37 12.32 5.00 -6.32
C THR A 37 12.12 3.88 -7.34
N CYS A 38 13.19 3.40 -7.92
CA CYS A 38 13.13 2.37 -8.95
C CYS A 38 14.11 1.25 -8.64
N TYR A 39 13.62 0.03 -8.67
CA TYR A 39 14.41 -1.18 -8.68
C TYR A 39 14.15 -1.94 -9.98
N MET A 40 15.20 -2.22 -10.72
CA MET A 40 15.12 -2.98 -11.97
C MET A 40 16.17 -4.08 -11.99
N ALA A 41 15.73 -5.30 -11.90
CA ALA A 41 16.58 -6.46 -12.14
C ALA A 41 16.87 -6.59 -13.65
N LEU A 42 18.13 -6.59 -14.00
CA LEU A 42 18.54 -6.76 -15.38
C LEU A 42 19.33 -8.06 -15.55
N ASN A 43 18.74 -9.00 -16.30
CA ASN A 43 19.43 -10.17 -16.84
C ASN A 43 19.96 -11.22 -15.84
N ASN A 44 19.45 -11.27 -14.62
CA ASN A 44 19.78 -12.36 -13.71
C ASN A 44 18.51 -12.97 -13.09
N PRO A 45 18.05 -14.13 -13.58
CA PRO A 45 16.80 -14.73 -13.12
C PRO A 45 16.85 -15.38 -11.72
N HIS A 46 17.89 -15.21 -10.95
CA HIS A 46 18.06 -15.98 -9.72
C HIS A 46 18.36 -15.17 -8.45
N ALA A 47 18.37 -13.86 -8.50
CA ALA A 47 18.76 -13.05 -7.33
C ALA A 47 18.11 -11.64 -7.30
N ASN A 48 16.89 -11.56 -7.73
CA ASN A 48 16.17 -10.30 -7.93
C ASN A 48 15.25 -10.00 -6.75
N ASP A 49 15.82 -10.01 -5.56
CA ASP A 49 15.11 -9.74 -4.32
C ASP A 49 15.36 -8.30 -3.87
N VAL A 50 14.30 -7.55 -3.66
CA VAL A 50 14.37 -6.25 -3.01
C VAL A 50 13.42 -6.18 -1.82
N THR A 51 13.95 -5.74 -0.70
CA THR A 51 13.21 -5.58 0.55
C THR A 51 13.22 -4.12 0.99
N TYR A 52 12.02 -3.60 1.30
CA TYR A 52 11.82 -2.33 1.98
C TYR A 52 11.10 -2.61 3.31
N ASP A 53 11.76 -2.26 4.40
CA ASP A 53 11.27 -2.50 5.75
C ASP A 53 11.30 -1.21 6.58
N HIS A 54 10.18 -0.82 7.19
CA HIS A 54 10.03 0.41 7.97
C HIS A 54 10.49 1.68 7.19
N CYS A 55 10.26 1.73 5.88
CA CYS A 55 10.65 2.84 5.04
C CYS A 55 9.51 3.86 4.87
N THR A 56 9.87 5.09 4.55
CA THR A 56 8.90 6.15 4.24
C THR A 56 9.13 6.67 2.82
N PHE A 57 8.07 6.75 2.03
CA PHE A 57 8.05 7.33 0.69
C PHE A 57 7.16 8.57 0.72
N ARG A 58 7.71 9.75 0.47
CA ARG A 58 6.97 11.01 0.55
C ARG A 58 7.35 12.00 -0.55
N ASN A 59 6.44 12.91 -0.87
CA ASN A 59 6.64 13.97 -1.86
C ASN A 59 7.10 13.44 -3.23
N MET A 60 6.64 12.24 -3.59
CA MET A 60 6.93 11.60 -4.87
C MET A 60 5.87 12.01 -5.87
N ARG A 61 6.21 12.80 -6.88
CA ARG A 61 5.26 13.30 -7.87
C ARG A 61 4.73 12.22 -8.81
N SER A 62 5.48 11.16 -9.01
CA SER A 62 5.08 10.09 -9.92
C SER A 62 4.77 8.81 -9.14
N TRP A 63 5.69 7.91 -9.08
CA TRP A 63 5.55 6.66 -8.33
C TRP A 63 6.38 6.73 -7.05
N GLY A 64 5.84 6.27 -5.96
CA GLY A 64 6.66 6.02 -4.78
C GLY A 64 7.73 5.00 -5.10
N MET A 65 7.30 3.88 -5.71
CA MET A 65 8.17 2.76 -6.05
C MET A 65 7.78 2.17 -7.42
N LEU A 66 8.77 1.90 -8.27
CA LEU A 66 8.64 1.10 -9.48
C LEU A 66 9.54 -0.13 -9.35
N VAL A 67 8.96 -1.29 -9.47
CA VAL A 67 9.68 -2.57 -9.35
C VAL A 67 9.51 -3.38 -10.62
N ALA A 68 10.63 -3.78 -11.18
CA ALA A 68 10.74 -4.73 -12.28
C ALA A 68 11.72 -5.83 -11.86
N GLY A 69 11.26 -6.80 -11.10
CA GLY A 69 12.07 -7.87 -10.54
C GLY A 69 11.22 -9.07 -10.19
N GLU A 70 11.86 -10.15 -9.81
CA GLU A 70 11.19 -11.43 -9.55
C GLU A 70 10.63 -11.51 -8.12
N GLU A 71 11.31 -10.88 -7.14
CA GLU A 71 10.86 -10.87 -5.76
C GLU A 71 10.81 -9.46 -5.17
N LEU A 72 9.74 -9.15 -4.44
CA LEU A 72 9.52 -7.89 -3.74
C LEU A 72 8.99 -8.15 -2.33
N THR A 73 9.60 -7.53 -1.34
CA THR A 73 9.07 -7.47 0.02
C THR A 73 8.94 -6.01 0.47
N VAL A 74 7.75 -5.61 0.92
CA VAL A 74 7.47 -4.28 1.47
C VAL A 74 6.70 -4.46 2.77
N THR A 75 7.35 -4.14 3.88
CA THR A 75 6.78 -4.35 5.22
C THR A 75 6.86 -3.09 6.06
N ASP A 76 5.78 -2.81 6.79
CA ASP A 76 5.70 -1.71 7.77
C ASP A 76 6.14 -0.34 7.22
N CYS A 77 5.95 -0.12 5.93
CA CYS A 77 6.31 1.11 5.24
C CYS A 77 5.15 2.11 5.23
N THR A 78 5.50 3.39 5.08
CA THR A 78 4.54 4.48 4.92
C THR A 78 4.69 5.12 3.55
N PHE A 79 3.58 5.23 2.82
CA PHE A 79 3.47 5.97 1.58
C PHE A 79 2.61 7.21 1.84
N ASP A 80 3.26 8.36 1.92
CA ASP A 80 2.61 9.65 2.08
C ASP A 80 2.08 10.10 0.72
N GLY A 81 0.77 10.25 0.63
CA GLY A 81 0.00 10.40 -0.61
C GLY A 81 0.17 11.71 -1.37
N THR A 82 1.12 12.53 -1.01
CA THR A 82 1.32 13.81 -1.67
C THR A 82 1.72 13.62 -3.13
N ASN A 83 0.75 13.72 -4.03
CA ASN A 83 0.90 13.76 -5.49
C ASN A 83 1.51 12.50 -6.16
N GLN A 84 1.38 11.35 -5.55
CA GLN A 84 1.80 10.09 -6.16
C GLN A 84 0.76 9.62 -7.20
N SER A 85 1.19 9.30 -8.39
CA SER A 85 0.28 8.62 -9.34
C SER A 85 0.04 7.16 -8.93
N ARG A 86 1.01 6.53 -8.29
CA ARG A 86 0.94 5.20 -7.69
C ARG A 86 1.94 5.10 -6.55
N ALA A 87 1.53 4.50 -5.42
CA ALA A 87 2.47 4.25 -4.35
C ALA A 87 3.46 3.14 -4.73
N ILE A 88 2.97 1.99 -5.16
CA ILE A 88 3.78 0.87 -5.66
C ILE A 88 3.30 0.50 -7.07
N SER A 89 4.24 0.37 -8.01
CA SER A 89 4.00 -0.17 -9.34
C SER A 89 4.93 -1.36 -9.59
N VAL A 90 4.36 -2.54 -9.80
CA VAL A 90 5.07 -3.75 -10.24
C VAL A 90 4.81 -3.91 -11.73
N ALA A 91 5.86 -3.75 -12.55
CA ALA A 91 5.72 -3.69 -14.00
C ALA A 91 7.03 -4.07 -14.72
N TYR A 92 6.95 -4.26 -16.04
CA TYR A 92 8.09 -4.54 -16.93
C TYR A 92 8.77 -5.90 -16.69
N GLY A 93 8.03 -6.88 -16.26
CA GLY A 93 8.51 -8.25 -16.05
C GLY A 93 7.52 -9.03 -15.21
N THR A 94 7.77 -10.30 -15.05
CA THR A 94 6.98 -11.17 -14.16
C THR A 94 7.51 -11.09 -12.75
N ILE A 95 6.63 -11.19 -11.78
CA ILE A 95 6.98 -11.29 -10.37
C ILE A 95 6.65 -12.70 -9.86
N ASP A 96 7.64 -13.38 -9.30
CA ASP A 96 7.45 -14.72 -8.78
C ASP A 96 6.92 -14.68 -7.35
N LYS A 97 7.45 -13.74 -6.54
CA LYS A 97 7.01 -13.57 -5.17
C LYS A 97 6.89 -12.10 -4.80
N CYS A 98 5.75 -11.74 -4.24
CA CYS A 98 5.50 -10.40 -3.75
C CYS A 98 4.84 -10.44 -2.38
N THR A 99 5.43 -9.76 -1.40
CA THR A 99 4.90 -9.62 -0.05
C THR A 99 4.77 -8.14 0.29
N ILE A 100 3.53 -7.67 0.51
CA ILE A 100 3.22 -6.29 0.86
C ILE A 100 2.32 -6.32 2.09
N THR A 101 2.90 -6.11 3.28
CA THR A 101 2.19 -6.32 4.56
C THR A 101 2.48 -5.22 5.57
N GLY A 102 1.48 -4.88 6.40
CA GLY A 102 1.65 -3.93 7.51
C GLY A 102 1.83 -2.47 7.08
N ASN A 103 1.66 -2.14 5.79
CA ASN A 103 1.97 -0.81 5.29
C ASN A 103 0.80 0.17 5.45
N THR A 104 1.13 1.45 5.52
CA THR A 104 0.16 2.55 5.45
C THR A 104 0.28 3.28 4.12
N PHE A 105 -0.83 3.35 3.37
CA PHE A 105 -0.96 4.07 2.12
C PHE A 105 -1.93 5.24 2.30
N ASP A 106 -1.44 6.48 2.32
CA ASP A 106 -2.28 7.65 2.17
C ASP A 106 -2.39 7.99 0.69
N LEU A 107 -3.58 7.87 0.14
CA LEU A 107 -3.84 8.04 -1.30
C LEU A 107 -4.53 9.37 -1.62
N SER A 108 -4.46 10.34 -0.74
CA SER A 108 -5.15 11.64 -0.87
C SER A 108 -4.76 12.43 -2.12
N GLY A 109 -3.54 12.28 -2.60
CA GLY A 109 -3.05 12.88 -3.85
C GLY A 109 -2.76 11.88 -4.95
N SER A 110 -3.12 10.61 -4.76
CA SER A 110 -2.64 9.50 -5.59
C SER A 110 -3.72 8.89 -6.46
N GLY A 111 -3.34 8.43 -7.63
CA GLY A 111 -4.21 7.63 -8.48
C GLY A 111 -4.42 6.21 -7.98
N SER A 112 -3.40 5.55 -7.46
CA SER A 112 -3.50 4.16 -6.99
C SER A 112 -2.49 3.81 -5.90
N GLY A 113 -2.86 2.90 -5.02
CA GLY A 113 -1.95 2.33 -4.03
C GLY A 113 -0.99 1.33 -4.66
N ILE A 114 -1.43 0.11 -4.82
CA ILE A 114 -0.62 -0.98 -5.40
C ILE A 114 -1.15 -1.30 -6.79
N MET A 115 -0.26 -1.33 -7.77
CA MET A 115 -0.61 -1.69 -9.13
C MET A 115 0.33 -2.77 -9.68
N PHE A 116 -0.27 -3.88 -10.10
CA PHE A 116 0.39 -4.92 -10.87
C PHE A 116 0.04 -4.72 -12.36
N SER A 117 1.04 -4.48 -13.19
CA SER A 117 0.86 -4.20 -14.62
C SER A 117 1.45 -5.33 -15.47
N GLY A 118 0.64 -6.35 -15.75
CA GLY A 118 1.07 -7.52 -16.52
C GLY A 118 2.22 -8.30 -15.88
N ALA A 119 2.35 -8.21 -14.55
CA ALA A 119 3.47 -8.80 -13.83
C ALA A 119 3.13 -10.12 -13.11
N VAL A 120 1.84 -10.41 -12.93
CA VAL A 120 1.38 -11.60 -12.19
C VAL A 120 1.10 -12.73 -13.16
N THR A 121 1.63 -13.91 -12.88
CA THR A 121 1.43 -15.16 -13.62
C THR A 121 0.73 -16.20 -12.76
N GLU A 122 0.37 -17.36 -13.32
CA GLU A 122 -0.21 -18.48 -12.56
C GLU A 122 0.75 -19.08 -11.52
N THR A 123 2.03 -18.85 -11.66
CA THR A 123 3.06 -19.32 -10.71
C THR A 123 3.44 -18.29 -9.66
N SER A 124 2.97 -17.06 -9.81
CA SER A 124 3.26 -15.97 -8.87
C SER A 124 2.65 -16.25 -7.50
N THR A 125 3.42 -16.00 -6.44
CA THR A 125 2.94 -16.03 -5.06
C THR A 125 2.82 -14.59 -4.55
N ILE A 126 1.59 -14.09 -4.45
CA ILE A 126 1.31 -12.70 -4.07
C ILE A 126 0.62 -12.66 -2.71
N THR A 127 1.21 -11.95 -1.77
CA THR A 127 0.63 -11.67 -0.44
C THR A 127 0.46 -10.17 -0.28
N VAL A 128 -0.79 -9.71 -0.17
CA VAL A 128 -1.15 -8.34 0.17
C VAL A 128 -2.04 -8.41 1.41
N ALA A 129 -1.49 -8.12 2.59
CA ALA A 129 -2.23 -8.33 3.83
C ALA A 129 -1.93 -7.25 4.89
N ASP A 130 -2.89 -7.06 5.79
CA ASP A 130 -2.75 -6.23 6.99
C ASP A 130 -2.32 -4.77 6.70
N ASN A 131 -2.64 -4.27 5.51
CA ASN A 131 -2.31 -2.90 5.11
C ASN A 131 -3.44 -1.93 5.50
N THR A 132 -3.09 -0.67 5.71
CA THR A 132 -4.05 0.42 5.87
C THR A 132 -4.03 1.30 4.64
N PHE A 133 -5.17 1.40 3.94
CA PHE A 133 -5.39 2.31 2.82
C PHE A 133 -6.28 3.47 3.27
N LYS A 134 -5.88 4.71 2.93
CA LYS A 134 -6.62 5.92 3.30
C LYS A 134 -6.85 6.80 2.07
N ASN A 135 -8.01 7.47 2.06
CA ASN A 135 -8.32 8.56 1.12
C ASN A 135 -8.31 8.16 -0.37
N CYS A 136 -8.62 6.90 -0.71
CA CYS A 136 -8.70 6.44 -2.10
C CYS A 136 -10.07 6.76 -2.70
N SER A 137 -10.29 8.02 -3.06
CA SER A 137 -11.56 8.51 -3.59
C SER A 137 -11.46 9.20 -4.95
N GLN A 138 -10.27 9.30 -5.53
CA GLN A 138 -10.08 9.95 -6.82
C GLN A 138 -10.62 9.10 -7.97
N GLU A 139 -11.13 9.76 -9.01
CA GLU A 139 -11.58 9.11 -10.24
C GLU A 139 -10.42 8.36 -10.90
N GLY A 140 -10.61 7.09 -11.19
CA GLY A 140 -9.58 6.22 -11.78
C GLY A 140 -8.49 5.75 -10.82
N GLY A 141 -8.56 6.10 -9.54
CA GLY A 141 -7.68 5.61 -8.49
C GLY A 141 -8.24 4.38 -7.78
N TYR A 142 -7.37 3.46 -7.39
CA TYR A 142 -7.74 2.23 -6.68
C TYR A 142 -6.71 1.89 -5.60
N CYS A 143 -7.16 1.34 -4.48
CA CYS A 143 -6.23 0.85 -3.45
C CYS A 143 -5.34 -0.26 -4.00
N VAL A 144 -5.93 -1.24 -4.69
CA VAL A 144 -5.18 -2.32 -5.36
C VAL A 144 -5.76 -2.53 -6.75
N ASN A 145 -4.87 -2.59 -7.74
CA ASN A 145 -5.25 -2.83 -9.14
C ASN A 145 -4.33 -3.88 -9.77
N ASN A 146 -4.93 -4.88 -10.42
CA ASN A 146 -4.21 -5.86 -11.22
C ASN A 146 -4.62 -5.72 -12.69
N THR A 147 -3.89 -4.93 -13.46
CA THR A 147 -4.25 -4.59 -14.86
C THR A 147 -4.01 -5.69 -15.87
N GLY A 148 -3.84 -6.89 -15.44
CA GLY A 148 -3.88 -8.01 -16.33
C GLY A 148 -2.77 -9.01 -16.13
N ALA A 149 -3.15 -10.24 -16.38
CA ALA A 149 -2.29 -11.29 -16.81
C ALA A 149 -1.63 -10.93 -18.14
N VAL A 150 -0.53 -11.55 -18.44
CA VAL A 150 0.02 -11.62 -19.80
C VAL A 150 -1.12 -12.06 -20.74
N GLU A 151 -1.26 -11.42 -21.88
CA GLU A 151 -2.39 -11.65 -22.80
C GLU A 151 -2.56 -13.16 -23.07
N GLY A 152 -3.72 -13.69 -22.68
CA GLY A 152 -4.08 -15.10 -22.88
C GLY A 152 -3.92 -16.01 -21.66
N GLU A 153 -3.35 -15.54 -20.54
CA GLU A 153 -3.26 -16.31 -19.29
C GLU A 153 -4.42 -16.00 -18.35
N GLN A 154 -5.03 -17.04 -17.79
CA GLN A 154 -5.97 -16.90 -16.67
C GLN A 154 -5.18 -16.95 -15.37
N VAL A 155 -5.06 -15.83 -14.70
CA VAL A 155 -4.37 -15.74 -13.40
C VAL A 155 -5.39 -15.75 -12.28
N ALA A 156 -5.07 -16.44 -11.19
CA ALA A 156 -5.90 -16.40 -9.99
C ALA A 156 -5.99 -14.94 -9.47
N PRO A 157 -7.16 -14.51 -8.99
CA PRO A 157 -7.29 -13.19 -8.41
C PRO A 157 -6.31 -12.99 -7.24
N ILE A 158 -5.74 -11.79 -7.14
CA ILE A 158 -4.95 -11.41 -5.98
C ILE A 158 -5.91 -11.21 -4.79
N SER A 159 -5.65 -11.90 -3.70
CA SER A 159 -6.40 -11.71 -2.46
C SER A 159 -5.74 -10.63 -1.61
N VAL A 160 -6.55 -9.65 -1.18
CA VAL A 160 -6.16 -8.62 -0.21
C VAL A 160 -6.87 -8.95 1.09
N THR A 161 -6.11 -9.34 2.11
CA THR A 161 -6.66 -9.88 3.37
C THR A 161 -6.28 -9.00 4.56
N GLY A 162 -7.10 -8.99 5.61
CA GLY A 162 -6.82 -8.31 6.87
C GLY A 162 -6.57 -6.80 6.77
N SER A 163 -6.83 -6.20 5.61
CA SER A 163 -6.52 -4.79 5.36
C SER A 163 -7.67 -3.87 5.75
N THR A 164 -7.34 -2.66 6.19
CA THR A 164 -8.28 -1.62 6.59
C THR A 164 -8.39 -0.56 5.49
N PHE A 165 -9.61 -0.08 5.22
CA PHE A 165 -9.91 0.92 4.20
C PHE A 165 -10.65 2.11 4.83
N ILE A 166 -9.99 3.27 4.90
CA ILE A 166 -10.51 4.50 5.49
C ILE A 166 -10.76 5.52 4.37
N ASP A 167 -11.99 5.98 4.22
CA ASP A 167 -12.38 6.92 3.16
C ASP A 167 -11.97 6.47 1.74
N CYS A 168 -12.09 5.17 1.49
CA CYS A 168 -11.75 4.54 0.22
C CYS A 168 -13.02 4.15 -0.54
N ALA A 169 -13.38 4.93 -1.58
CA ALA A 169 -14.47 4.60 -2.49
C ALA A 169 -14.10 3.46 -3.46
N ASN A 170 -12.83 3.41 -3.87
CA ASN A 170 -12.33 2.49 -4.89
C ASN A 170 -11.30 1.54 -4.26
N LYS A 171 -11.76 0.40 -3.74
CA LYS A 171 -10.88 -0.54 -3.05
C LYS A 171 -10.03 -1.36 -4.03
N TYR A 172 -10.62 -1.83 -5.12
CA TYR A 172 -9.93 -2.72 -6.06
C TYR A 172 -10.44 -2.61 -7.49
N LEU A 173 -9.62 -3.03 -8.43
CA LEU A 173 -9.95 -3.14 -9.85
C LEU A 173 -9.32 -4.40 -10.48
N ASN A 174 -10.02 -4.96 -11.46
CA ASN A 174 -9.66 -6.17 -12.19
C ASN A 174 -9.62 -7.42 -11.27
N GLN A 175 -8.66 -8.30 -11.45
CA GLN A 175 -8.57 -9.59 -10.77
C GLN A 175 -8.03 -9.45 -9.33
N VAL A 176 -8.79 -8.80 -8.46
CA VAL A 176 -8.47 -8.59 -7.05
C VAL A 176 -9.68 -8.92 -6.20
N ASN A 177 -9.52 -9.79 -5.22
CA ASN A 177 -10.50 -10.08 -4.17
C ASN A 177 -10.07 -9.38 -2.88
N VAL A 178 -11.00 -8.70 -2.22
CA VAL A 178 -10.74 -8.00 -0.97
C VAL A 178 -11.50 -8.68 0.17
N GLU A 179 -10.76 -9.12 1.18
CA GLU A 179 -11.28 -9.53 2.48
C GLU A 179 -10.83 -8.49 3.50
N GLU A 180 -11.75 -7.62 3.90
CA GLU A 180 -11.45 -6.59 4.88
C GLU A 180 -11.13 -7.22 6.25
N ALA A 181 -10.28 -6.55 7.03
CA ALA A 181 -10.11 -6.89 8.43
C ALA A 181 -11.48 -6.89 9.10
N ALA A 182 -11.74 -7.91 9.90
CA ALA A 182 -12.92 -7.87 10.75
C ALA A 182 -12.86 -6.57 11.57
N ALA A 183 -13.99 -5.86 11.62
CA ALA A 183 -14.09 -4.69 12.46
C ALA A 183 -13.65 -5.10 13.87
N SER A 184 -12.50 -4.62 14.30
CA SER A 184 -12.03 -4.90 15.65
C SER A 184 -12.63 -3.84 16.54
N ASP A 185 -13.15 -4.25 17.69
CA ASP A 185 -13.60 -3.31 18.71
C ASP A 185 -12.53 -2.24 18.93
N THR A 186 -12.93 -0.98 18.75
CA THR A 186 -12.01 0.16 18.89
C THR A 186 -12.20 0.86 20.23
N ALA A 187 -13.34 0.63 20.88
CA ALA A 187 -13.68 1.21 22.17
C ALA A 187 -14.53 0.26 23.02
N TYR A 188 -14.51 0.45 24.33
CA TYR A 188 -15.44 -0.20 25.22
C TYR A 188 -15.98 0.77 26.27
N VAL A 189 -17.17 0.47 26.75
CA VAL A 189 -17.87 1.22 27.80
C VAL A 189 -17.89 0.39 29.06
N VAL A 190 -17.48 0.98 30.18
CA VAL A 190 -17.61 0.37 31.50
C VAL A 190 -18.80 1.00 32.22
N SER A 191 -19.81 0.19 32.52
CA SER A 191 -20.98 0.59 33.29
C SER A 191 -21.15 -0.37 34.48
N GLY A 192 -20.85 0.10 35.66
CA GLY A 192 -20.74 -0.76 36.85
C GLY A 192 -19.61 -1.78 36.69
N ASN A 193 -19.95 -3.08 36.70
CA ASN A 193 -19.01 -4.19 36.52
C ASN A 193 -19.09 -4.81 35.12
N THR A 194 -19.75 -4.15 34.16
CA THR A 194 -19.95 -4.68 32.81
C THR A 194 -19.15 -3.87 31.83
N GLU A 195 -18.37 -4.56 30.97
CA GLU A 195 -17.68 -4.02 29.82
C GLU A 195 -18.49 -4.38 28.56
N THR A 196 -18.75 -3.39 27.71
CA THR A 196 -19.41 -3.58 26.42
C THR A 196 -18.52 -3.00 25.33
N TYR A 197 -18.18 -3.82 24.34
CA TYR A 197 -17.24 -3.49 23.26
C TYR A 197 -17.98 -2.98 22.04
N TYR A 198 -17.37 -2.02 21.34
CA TYR A 198 -17.93 -1.34 20.17
C TYR A 198 -16.91 -1.22 19.05
N GLU A 199 -17.38 -1.35 17.84
CA GLU A 199 -16.55 -1.25 16.63
C GLU A 199 -16.02 0.17 16.39
N THR A 200 -16.74 1.18 16.89
CA THR A 200 -16.33 2.59 16.74
C THR A 200 -16.46 3.34 18.06
N LEU A 201 -15.61 4.37 18.22
CA LEU A 201 -15.70 5.27 19.37
C LEU A 201 -17.05 6.03 19.38
N ALA A 202 -17.59 6.37 18.21
CA ALA A 202 -18.85 7.07 18.09
C ALA A 202 -20.02 6.23 18.65
N GLU A 203 -20.05 4.93 18.33
CA GLU A 203 -21.03 3.99 18.89
C GLU A 203 -20.88 3.83 20.40
N ALA A 204 -19.65 3.68 20.87
CA ALA A 204 -19.38 3.60 22.30
C ALA A 204 -19.89 4.85 23.04
N ILE A 205 -19.60 6.05 22.53
CA ILE A 205 -20.06 7.31 23.14
C ILE A 205 -21.58 7.43 23.12
N SER A 206 -22.22 7.11 21.95
CA SER A 206 -23.68 7.22 21.82
C SER A 206 -24.45 6.22 22.65
N SER A 207 -23.87 5.07 22.94
CA SER A 207 -24.46 3.98 23.71
C SER A 207 -24.13 4.00 25.19
N ALA A 208 -23.16 4.84 25.61
CA ALA A 208 -22.71 4.91 26.98
C ALA A 208 -23.80 5.45 27.91
N PRO A 209 -24.22 4.71 28.95
CA PRO A 209 -25.12 5.22 29.98
C PRO A 209 -24.49 6.44 30.70
N VAL A 210 -25.33 7.31 31.20
CA VAL A 210 -24.87 8.47 31.99
C VAL A 210 -24.03 8.01 33.18
N GLY A 211 -22.80 8.52 33.30
CA GLY A 211 -21.88 8.15 34.37
C GLY A 211 -20.98 6.96 34.06
N SER A 212 -21.05 6.38 32.84
CA SER A 212 -20.13 5.33 32.36
C SER A 212 -18.82 5.96 31.87
N ALA A 213 -17.75 5.15 31.90
CA ALA A 213 -16.47 5.51 31.27
C ALA A 213 -16.35 4.85 29.89
N VAL A 214 -15.84 5.59 28.92
CA VAL A 214 -15.52 5.11 27.57
C VAL A 214 -14.01 5.02 27.41
N TYR A 215 -13.52 3.89 26.99
CA TYR A 215 -12.08 3.61 26.83
C TYR A 215 -11.78 3.29 25.36
N LEU A 216 -10.65 3.77 24.86
CA LEU A 216 -10.09 3.37 23.57
C LEU A 216 -9.24 2.12 23.75
N LEU A 217 -9.37 1.17 22.84
CA LEU A 217 -8.56 -0.05 22.79
C LEU A 217 -7.31 0.13 21.93
N LYS A 218 -7.35 1.07 20.99
CA LYS A 218 -6.22 1.40 20.11
C LYS A 218 -6.14 2.92 19.93
N ASP A 219 -4.94 3.44 19.89
CA ASP A 219 -4.63 4.81 19.50
C ASP A 219 -4.68 4.98 17.97
#